data_746d7e346e5fe5544cf5ccd2d10f1674
#
_entry.id   746d7e346e5fe5544cf5ccd2d10f1674
#
_cell.length_a   1.000
_cell.length_b   1.000
_cell.length_c   1.000
_cell.angle_alpha   90.00
_cell.angle_beta   90.00
_cell.angle_gamma   90.00
#
_symmetry.space_group_name_H-M   'P 1'
#
loop_
_entity.id
_entity.type
_entity.pdbx_description
1 polymer ?
#
loop_
_entity_poly.entity_id
_entity_poly.type
_entity_poly.pdbx_seq_one_letter_code
_entity_poly.pdbx_strand_id
1 'polypeptide(L)'
;MASKSLVIVESPSKAKTISKYLGKDFVVKSSVGHVRRLPKGSKAINLDDWSIKYEIDPKKEKVVKDLKTSAKGVENIFLATDLDREGEAIAWHLKEILGKKFNYSRVRFNEITKGAIQKAFENPGNLDEGLIDAQKTRRILDRIVAVSYTHLRAHETDSY
;
A
#
# COMPACT_ATOMS: atom_id res chain seq x y z
N MET A 1 3.30 -30.68 -0.15
CA MET A 1 2.23 -29.69 -0.40
C MET A 1 2.84 -28.43 -0.96
N ALA A 2 2.37 -28.00 -2.12
CA ALA A 2 2.77 -26.71 -2.66
C ALA A 2 2.22 -25.62 -1.74
N SER A 3 3.07 -24.76 -1.22
CA SER A 3 2.64 -23.61 -0.42
C SER A 3 1.85 -22.66 -1.31
N LYS A 4 0.67 -22.27 -0.87
CA LYS A 4 -0.13 -21.28 -1.58
C LYS A 4 0.55 -19.93 -1.47
N SER A 5 0.51 -19.17 -2.54
CA SER A 5 1.00 -17.79 -2.55
C SER A 5 -0.15 -16.82 -2.31
N LEU A 6 0.13 -15.74 -1.61
CA LEU A 6 -0.85 -14.68 -1.35
C LEU A 6 -0.62 -13.54 -2.35
N VAL A 7 -1.68 -13.10 -2.97
CA VAL A 7 -1.67 -11.94 -3.89
C VAL A 7 -2.53 -10.85 -3.27
N ILE A 8 -1.99 -9.65 -3.15
CA ILE A 8 -2.72 -8.51 -2.60
C ILE A 8 -2.86 -7.43 -3.67
N VAL A 9 -4.09 -7.03 -3.93
CA VAL A 9 -4.45 -5.97 -4.86
C VAL A 9 -5.16 -4.83 -4.14
N GLU A 10 -5.43 -3.72 -4.81
CA GLU A 10 -6.03 -2.54 -4.18
C GLU A 10 -7.54 -2.63 -3.98
N SER A 11 -8.25 -3.25 -4.91
CA SER A 11 -9.71 -3.24 -4.88
C SER A 11 -10.29 -4.65 -4.91
N PRO A 12 -11.47 -4.85 -4.28
CA PRO A 12 -12.15 -6.15 -4.30
C PRO A 12 -12.53 -6.61 -5.72
N SER A 13 -12.89 -5.70 -6.61
CA SER A 13 -13.24 -6.05 -7.99
C SER A 13 -12.02 -6.57 -8.76
N LYS A 14 -10.85 -5.96 -8.60
CA LYS A 14 -9.60 -6.45 -9.19
C LYS A 14 -9.22 -7.82 -8.61
N ALA A 15 -9.39 -8.00 -7.31
CA ALA A 15 -9.11 -9.28 -6.65
C ALA A 15 -9.93 -10.40 -7.26
N LYS A 16 -11.21 -10.16 -7.48
CA LYS A 16 -12.12 -11.12 -8.07
C LYS A 16 -11.71 -11.53 -9.49
N THR A 17 -11.37 -10.55 -10.32
CA THR A 17 -10.94 -10.77 -11.69
C THR A 17 -9.60 -11.52 -11.78
N ILE A 18 -8.63 -11.07 -10.99
CA ILE A 18 -7.29 -11.69 -10.97
C ILE A 18 -7.35 -13.11 -10.44
N SER A 19 -8.18 -13.36 -9.43
CA SER A 19 -8.39 -14.70 -8.88
C SER A 19 -8.85 -15.69 -9.95
N LYS A 20 -9.72 -15.26 -10.86
CA LYS A 20 -10.17 -16.09 -11.99
C LYS A 20 -9.04 -16.47 -12.93
N TYR A 21 -8.05 -15.57 -13.11
CA TYR A 21 -6.96 -15.80 -14.06
C TYR A 21 -5.80 -16.62 -13.47
N LEU A 22 -5.60 -16.56 -12.15
CA LEU A 22 -4.47 -17.23 -11.48
C LEU A 22 -4.75 -18.66 -11.03
N GLY A 23 -6.00 -19.02 -10.81
CA GLY A 23 -6.37 -20.37 -10.39
C GLY A 23 -6.20 -20.63 -8.89
N LYS A 24 -6.14 -21.92 -8.54
CA LYS A 24 -6.24 -22.38 -7.14
C LYS A 24 -4.97 -22.23 -6.30
N ASP A 25 -3.81 -22.08 -6.94
CA ASP A 25 -2.52 -22.00 -6.25
C ASP A 25 -2.28 -20.64 -5.58
N PHE A 26 -3.13 -19.67 -5.90
CA PHE A 26 -3.04 -18.31 -5.39
C PHE A 26 -4.28 -17.94 -4.61
N VAL A 27 -4.06 -17.34 -3.45
CA VAL A 27 -5.13 -16.70 -2.66
C VAL A 27 -5.04 -15.20 -2.95
N VAL A 28 -6.08 -14.63 -3.54
CA VAL A 28 -6.11 -13.21 -3.91
C VAL A 28 -6.97 -12.45 -2.91
N LYS A 29 -6.40 -11.44 -2.30
CA LYS A 29 -7.07 -10.57 -1.33
C LYS A 29 -6.94 -9.10 -1.73
N SER A 30 -7.79 -8.26 -1.19
CA SER A 30 -7.77 -6.83 -1.43
C SER A 30 -7.39 -6.07 -0.16
N SER A 31 -6.58 -5.03 -0.32
CA SER A 31 -6.29 -4.08 0.75
C SER A 31 -7.41 -3.04 0.93
N VAL A 32 -8.33 -2.97 0.00
CA VAL A 32 -9.40 -1.95 -0.04
C VAL A 32 -8.79 -0.53 0.08
N GLY A 33 -7.82 -0.25 -0.80
CA GLY A 33 -7.08 1.01 -0.83
C GLY A 33 -5.95 1.07 0.18
N HIS A 34 -5.68 2.23 0.73
CA HIS A 34 -4.61 2.44 1.70
C HIS A 34 -4.96 1.86 3.07
N VAL A 35 -4.03 1.16 3.68
CA VAL A 35 -4.22 0.52 5.01
C VAL A 35 -3.58 1.32 6.14
N ARG A 36 -2.60 2.17 5.83
CA ARG A 36 -1.98 3.08 6.79
C ARG A 36 -2.19 4.52 6.38
N ARG A 37 -2.19 5.41 7.35
CA ARG A 37 -2.34 6.85 7.13
C ARG A 37 -1.40 7.63 8.04
N LEU A 38 -1.26 8.92 7.76
CA LEU A 38 -0.59 9.83 8.67
C LEU A 38 -1.53 10.17 9.84
N PRO A 39 -1.05 10.12 11.09
CA PRO A 39 -1.82 10.63 12.23
C PRO A 39 -2.19 12.10 12.03
N LYS A 40 -3.24 12.53 12.67
CA LYS A 40 -3.66 13.94 12.63
C LYS A 40 -2.66 14.82 13.36
N GLY A 41 -2.44 16.04 12.84
CA GLY A 41 -1.59 17.04 13.48
C GLY A 41 -0.16 17.05 12.96
N SER A 42 0.67 17.89 13.58
CA SER A 42 2.06 18.09 13.16
C SER A 42 3.04 17.02 13.68
N LYS A 43 2.61 16.22 14.65
CA LYS A 43 3.46 15.20 15.29
C LYS A 43 3.73 13.97 14.41
N ALA A 44 2.99 13.82 13.32
CA ALA A 44 3.17 12.70 12.40
C ALA A 44 4.50 12.74 11.66
N ILE A 45 5.07 13.92 11.51
CA ILE A 45 6.32 14.16 10.80
C ILE A 45 7.33 14.74 11.78
N ASN A 46 8.49 14.11 11.90
CA ASN A 46 9.60 14.65 12.66
C ASN A 46 10.38 15.60 11.75
N LEU A 47 10.37 16.89 12.07
CA LEU A 47 11.05 17.90 11.27
C LEU A 47 12.57 17.86 11.36
N ASP A 48 13.12 17.20 12.37
CA ASP A 48 14.57 17.09 12.54
C ASP A 48 15.20 16.10 11.56
N ASP A 49 14.53 14.96 11.34
CA ASP A 49 15.03 13.89 10.46
C ASP A 49 14.10 13.56 9.31
N TRP A 50 12.97 14.26 9.19
CA TRP A 50 11.94 14.04 8.18
C TRP A 50 11.34 12.64 8.19
N SER A 51 11.42 11.95 9.33
CA SER A 51 10.77 10.66 9.48
C SER A 51 9.26 10.81 9.62
N ILE A 52 8.53 9.81 9.14
CA ILE A 52 7.08 9.79 9.15
C ILE A 52 6.63 8.64 10.03
N LYS A 53 5.74 8.93 10.98
CA LYS A 53 5.07 7.90 11.77
C LYS A 53 3.71 7.62 11.13
N TYR A 54 3.60 6.45 10.52
CA TYR A 54 2.33 5.99 9.97
C TYR A 54 1.56 5.21 11.02
N GLU A 55 0.24 5.28 10.95
CA GLU A 55 -0.64 4.44 11.78
C GLU A 55 -1.58 3.64 10.89
N ILE A 56 -2.05 2.50 11.39
CA ILE A 56 -3.07 1.72 10.69
C ILE A 56 -4.38 2.50 10.78
N ASP A 57 -5.03 2.71 9.62
CA ASP A 57 -6.33 3.36 9.58
C ASP A 57 -7.34 2.53 10.38
N PRO A 58 -8.00 3.11 11.40
CA PRO A 58 -9.00 2.37 12.20
C PRO A 58 -10.09 1.73 11.35
N LYS A 59 -10.45 2.33 10.24
CA LYS A 59 -11.44 1.78 9.29
C LYS A 59 -10.93 0.53 8.57
N LYS A 60 -9.62 0.28 8.59
CA LYS A 60 -8.96 -0.83 7.89
C LYS A 60 -8.46 -1.93 8.81
N GLU A 61 -8.72 -1.86 10.10
CA GLU A 61 -8.27 -2.87 11.06
C GLU A 61 -8.73 -4.28 10.70
N LYS A 62 -9.98 -4.41 10.28
CA LYS A 62 -10.55 -5.70 9.85
C LYS A 62 -9.84 -6.23 8.60
N VAL A 63 -9.54 -5.35 7.64
CA VAL A 63 -8.83 -5.69 6.41
C VAL A 63 -7.42 -6.18 6.75
N VAL A 64 -6.71 -5.46 7.60
CA VAL A 64 -5.35 -5.82 8.03
C VAL A 64 -5.36 -7.18 8.74
N LYS A 65 -6.33 -7.41 9.61
CA LYS A 65 -6.49 -8.68 10.33
C LYS A 65 -6.72 -9.85 9.37
N ASP A 66 -7.59 -9.66 8.37
CA ASP A 66 -7.86 -10.66 7.35
C ASP A 66 -6.61 -10.96 6.52
N LEU A 67 -5.86 -9.92 6.13
CA LEU A 67 -4.61 -10.09 5.39
C LEU A 67 -3.56 -10.85 6.19
N LYS A 68 -3.40 -10.54 7.46
CA LYS A 68 -2.48 -11.25 8.35
C LYS A 68 -2.87 -12.71 8.53
N THR A 69 -4.15 -12.98 8.64
CA THR A 69 -4.69 -14.35 8.74
C THR A 69 -4.43 -15.12 7.45
N SER A 70 -4.68 -14.50 6.30
CA SER A 70 -4.44 -15.11 4.99
C SER A 70 -2.95 -15.35 4.72
N ALA A 71 -2.07 -14.56 5.32
CA ALA A 71 -0.63 -14.71 5.18
C ALA A 71 -0.04 -15.84 6.02
N LYS A 72 -0.78 -16.37 6.98
CA LYS A 72 -0.30 -17.48 7.80
C LYS A 72 -0.10 -18.73 6.94
N GLY A 73 1.11 -19.32 7.02
CA GLY A 73 1.45 -20.50 6.25
C GLY A 73 1.80 -20.26 4.79
N VAL A 74 1.91 -19.01 4.39
CA VAL A 74 2.31 -18.60 3.05
C VAL A 74 3.79 -18.23 3.06
N GLU A 75 4.54 -18.60 2.02
CA GLU A 75 5.95 -18.23 1.89
C GLU A 75 6.13 -17.01 1.02
N ASN A 76 5.34 -16.89 -0.05
CA ASN A 76 5.47 -15.83 -1.04
C ASN A 76 4.25 -14.92 -1.03
N ILE A 77 4.51 -13.61 -1.01
CA ILE A 77 3.46 -12.59 -1.13
C ILE A 77 3.74 -11.76 -2.37
N PHE A 78 2.76 -11.71 -3.26
CA PHE A 78 2.82 -10.90 -4.47
C PHE A 78 2.02 -9.62 -4.27
N LEU A 79 2.68 -8.48 -4.42
CA LEU A 79 2.06 -7.18 -4.27
C LEU A 79 1.70 -6.65 -5.66
N ALA A 80 0.42 -6.78 -6.01
CA ALA A 80 -0.11 -6.52 -7.36
C ALA A 80 -0.98 -5.26 -7.41
N THR A 81 -0.52 -4.21 -6.74
CA THR A 81 -1.18 -2.91 -6.73
C THR A 81 -0.85 -2.12 -8.01
N ASP A 82 -1.53 -1.00 -8.24
CA ASP A 82 -1.38 -0.21 -9.48
C ASP A 82 0.06 0.24 -9.73
N LEU A 83 0.36 0.58 -10.99
CA LEU A 83 1.71 0.95 -11.44
C LEU A 83 2.17 2.33 -11.01
N ASP A 84 1.31 3.15 -10.45
CA ASP A 84 1.64 4.50 -10.03
C ASP A 84 2.33 4.53 -8.65
N ARG A 85 2.77 5.72 -8.24
CA ARG A 85 3.41 5.90 -6.93
C ARG A 85 2.49 5.58 -5.76
N GLU A 86 1.16 5.77 -5.92
CA GLU A 86 0.18 5.39 -4.92
C GLU A 86 0.15 3.86 -4.74
N GLY A 87 0.16 3.13 -5.84
CA GLY A 87 0.23 1.66 -5.82
C GLY A 87 1.52 1.15 -5.19
N GLU A 88 2.66 1.77 -5.49
CA GLU A 88 3.93 1.42 -4.86
C GLU A 88 3.90 1.70 -3.34
N ALA A 89 3.33 2.83 -2.94
CA ALA A 89 3.18 3.17 -1.52
C ALA A 89 2.29 2.17 -0.79
N ILE A 90 1.16 1.77 -1.39
CA ILE A 90 0.28 0.76 -0.81
C ILE A 90 1.03 -0.56 -0.64
N ALA A 91 1.79 -0.99 -1.65
CA ALA A 91 2.59 -2.20 -1.60
C ALA A 91 3.63 -2.14 -0.46
N TRP A 92 4.31 -1.01 -0.32
CA TRP A 92 5.28 -0.80 0.76
C TRP A 92 4.62 -0.86 2.14
N HIS A 93 3.46 -0.21 2.32
CA HIS A 93 2.71 -0.25 3.57
C HIS A 93 2.29 -1.68 3.93
N LEU A 94 1.86 -2.45 2.96
CA LEU A 94 1.48 -3.86 3.17
C LEU A 94 2.69 -4.68 3.61
N LYS A 95 3.84 -4.49 2.99
CA LYS A 95 5.09 -5.16 3.37
C LYS A 95 5.46 -4.83 4.82
N GLU A 96 5.36 -3.57 5.21
CA GLU A 96 5.67 -3.13 6.57
C GLU A 96 4.71 -3.73 7.60
N ILE A 97 3.42 -3.81 7.28
CA ILE A 97 2.39 -4.34 8.18
C ILE A 97 2.52 -5.86 8.35
N LEU A 98 2.77 -6.58 7.26
CA LEU A 98 2.83 -8.04 7.27
C LEU A 98 4.15 -8.58 7.83
N GLY A 99 5.22 -7.79 7.79
CA GLY A 99 6.49 -8.13 8.39
C GLY A 99 7.49 -8.75 7.41
N LYS A 100 8.69 -9.02 7.90
CA LYS A 100 9.83 -9.46 7.08
C LYS A 100 9.93 -10.97 6.87
N LYS A 101 8.97 -11.74 7.38
CA LYS A 101 9.00 -13.21 7.35
C LYS A 101 8.74 -13.81 5.97
N PHE A 102 8.24 -13.02 5.04
CA PHE A 102 7.76 -13.48 3.74
C PHE A 102 8.67 -13.01 2.62
N ASN A 103 8.67 -13.76 1.52
CA ASN A 103 9.30 -13.33 0.28
C ASN A 103 8.32 -12.45 -0.48
N TYR A 104 8.63 -11.16 -0.61
CA TYR A 104 7.77 -10.21 -1.30
C TYR A 104 8.23 -10.01 -2.74
N SER A 105 7.27 -10.00 -3.65
CA SER A 105 7.52 -9.69 -5.06
C SER A 105 6.50 -8.66 -5.52
N ARG A 106 6.96 -7.70 -6.28
CA ARG A 106 6.12 -6.67 -6.88
C ARG A 106 5.70 -7.12 -8.28
N VAL A 107 4.40 -7.22 -8.52
CA VAL A 107 3.86 -7.62 -9.81
C VAL A 107 3.24 -6.39 -10.48
N ARG A 108 3.67 -6.11 -11.71
CA ARG A 108 3.24 -4.95 -12.46
C ARG A 108 2.59 -5.38 -13.77
N PHE A 109 1.38 -4.87 -14.02
CA PHE A 109 0.66 -5.13 -15.27
C PHE A 109 -0.07 -3.85 -15.69
N ASN A 110 -0.10 -3.58 -17.00
CA ASN A 110 -0.75 -2.39 -17.54
C ASN A 110 -2.24 -2.58 -17.78
N GLU A 111 -2.69 -3.82 -17.92
CA GLU A 111 -4.09 -4.14 -18.19
C GLU A 111 -4.49 -5.41 -17.44
N ILE A 112 -5.78 -5.54 -17.19
CA ILE A 112 -6.33 -6.70 -16.49
C ILE A 112 -6.88 -7.69 -17.52
N THR A 113 -5.97 -8.35 -18.21
CA THR A 113 -6.28 -9.45 -19.14
C THR A 113 -5.54 -10.69 -18.66
N LYS A 114 -6.05 -11.86 -19.03
CA LYS A 114 -5.44 -13.13 -18.63
C LYS A 114 -3.97 -13.22 -19.04
N GLY A 115 -3.67 -12.86 -20.29
CA GLY A 115 -2.29 -12.90 -20.81
C GLY A 115 -1.36 -11.92 -20.08
N ALA A 116 -1.80 -10.67 -19.89
CA ALA A 116 -1.01 -9.64 -19.21
C ALA A 116 -0.71 -10.03 -17.76
N ILE A 117 -1.69 -10.57 -17.05
CA ILE A 117 -1.54 -10.97 -15.64
C ILE A 117 -0.59 -12.17 -15.53
N GLN A 118 -0.78 -13.19 -16.35
CA GLN A 118 0.10 -14.36 -16.36
C GLN A 118 1.55 -13.97 -16.65
N LYS A 119 1.76 -13.13 -17.66
CA LYS A 119 3.08 -12.62 -18.01
C LYS A 119 3.71 -11.81 -16.88
N ALA A 120 2.93 -10.98 -16.19
CA ALA A 120 3.40 -10.17 -15.08
C ALA A 120 3.85 -11.04 -13.90
N PHE A 121 3.14 -12.13 -13.61
CA PHE A 121 3.51 -13.07 -12.56
C PHE A 121 4.72 -13.94 -12.90
N GLU A 122 5.02 -14.11 -14.18
CA GLU A 122 6.23 -14.82 -14.63
C GLU A 122 7.49 -13.95 -14.42
N ASN A 123 7.33 -12.62 -14.39
CA ASN A 123 8.43 -11.67 -14.26
C ASN A 123 8.22 -10.73 -13.07
N PRO A 124 8.20 -11.27 -11.84
CA PRO A 124 8.04 -10.42 -10.66
C PRO A 124 9.30 -9.57 -10.42
N GLY A 125 9.11 -8.40 -9.84
CA GLY A 125 10.19 -7.48 -9.53
C GLY A 125 10.22 -7.09 -8.06
N ASN A 126 11.01 -6.08 -7.75
CA ASN A 126 11.12 -5.51 -6.41
C ASN A 126 10.30 -4.22 -6.32
N LEU A 127 10.09 -3.74 -5.09
CA LEU A 127 9.48 -2.43 -4.86
C LEU A 127 10.37 -1.32 -5.41
N ASP A 128 9.76 -0.31 -6.00
CA ASP A 128 10.48 0.86 -6.51
C ASP A 128 10.66 1.87 -5.37
N GLU A 129 11.85 1.91 -4.80
CA GLU A 129 12.19 2.81 -3.69
C GLU A 129 12.05 4.28 -4.08
N GLY A 130 12.35 4.62 -5.34
CA GLY A 130 12.20 5.98 -5.84
C GLY A 130 10.75 6.45 -5.83
N LEU A 131 9.82 5.62 -6.26
CA LEU A 131 8.39 5.93 -6.23
C LEU A 131 7.86 6.01 -4.80
N ILE A 132 8.34 5.16 -3.91
CA ILE A 132 7.98 5.18 -2.50
C ILE A 132 8.45 6.49 -1.86
N ASP A 133 9.69 6.88 -2.10
CA ASP A 133 10.26 8.13 -1.57
C ASP A 133 9.53 9.35 -2.13
N ALA A 134 9.17 9.33 -3.40
CA ALA A 134 8.38 10.40 -4.02
C ALA A 134 7.01 10.54 -3.34
N GLN A 135 6.36 9.44 -3.01
CA GLN A 135 5.08 9.45 -2.31
C GLN A 135 5.22 9.96 -0.88
N LYS A 136 6.26 9.55 -0.16
CA LYS A 136 6.54 10.04 1.19
C LYS A 136 6.80 11.55 1.18
N THR A 137 7.61 12.03 0.24
CA THR A 137 7.90 13.45 0.08
C THR A 137 6.64 14.24 -0.19
N ARG A 138 5.79 13.77 -1.08
CA ARG A 138 4.51 14.42 -1.38
C ARG A 138 3.61 14.48 -0.15
N ARG A 139 3.54 13.40 0.64
CA ARG A 139 2.76 13.38 1.88
C ARG A 139 3.27 14.41 2.88
N ILE A 140 4.58 14.53 3.01
CA ILE A 140 5.21 15.54 3.89
C ILE A 140 4.83 16.95 3.42
N LEU A 141 5.00 17.24 2.12
CA LEU A 141 4.68 18.55 1.56
C LEU A 141 3.20 18.90 1.72
N ASP A 142 2.31 17.97 1.42
CA ASP A 142 0.87 18.18 1.56
C ASP A 142 0.50 18.50 3.02
N ARG A 143 1.12 17.83 3.98
CA ARG A 143 0.86 18.07 5.41
C ARG A 143 1.39 19.45 5.84
N ILE A 144 2.57 19.82 5.39
CA ILE A 144 3.18 21.13 5.71
C ILE A 144 2.32 22.27 5.13
N VAL A 145 1.88 22.14 3.88
CA VAL A 145 1.03 23.14 3.22
C VAL A 145 -0.30 23.25 3.97
N ALA A 146 -0.93 22.15 4.32
CA ALA A 146 -2.20 22.15 5.06
C ALA A 146 -2.08 22.85 6.42
N VAL A 147 -1.01 22.57 7.17
CA VAL A 147 -0.76 23.19 8.48
C VAL A 147 -0.49 24.69 8.31
N SER A 148 0.34 25.07 7.34
CA SER A 148 0.64 26.49 7.04
C SER A 148 -0.60 27.26 6.64
N TYR A 149 -1.45 26.67 5.80
CA TYR A 149 -2.71 27.29 5.37
C TYR A 149 -3.67 27.50 6.56
N THR A 150 -3.76 26.54 7.45
CA THR A 150 -4.59 26.64 8.66
C THR A 150 -4.11 27.78 9.57
N HIS A 151 -2.80 27.92 9.75
CA HIS A 151 -2.22 29.01 10.54
C HIS A 151 -2.49 30.39 9.90
N LEU A 152 -2.33 30.51 8.59
CA LEU A 152 -2.62 31.74 7.86
C LEU A 152 -4.09 32.15 8.01
N ARG A 153 -5.01 31.19 7.92
CA ARG A 153 -6.44 31.46 8.08
C ARG A 153 -6.79 31.92 9.48
N ALA A 154 -6.21 31.29 10.51
CA ALA A 154 -6.40 31.68 11.88
C ALA A 154 -5.88 33.12 12.12
N HIS A 155 -4.74 33.46 11.53
CA HIS A 155 -4.13 34.78 11.61
C HIS A 155 -4.98 35.86 10.94
N GLU A 156 -5.55 35.60 9.76
CA GLU A 156 -6.46 36.48 9.07
C GLU A 156 -7.74 36.75 9.86
N THR A 157 -8.26 35.73 10.54
CA THR A 157 -9.47 35.86 11.38
C THR A 157 -9.23 36.74 12.60
N ASP A 158 -8.05 36.71 13.18
CA ASP A 158 -7.65 37.55 14.31
C ASP A 158 -7.38 39.00 13.92
N SER A 159 -7.22 39.29 12.61
CA SER A 159 -6.99 40.66 12.10
C SER A 159 -8.27 41.49 11.93
N TYR A 160 -9.41 40.88 12.06
CA TYR A 160 -10.71 41.52 11.97
C TYR A 160 -11.41 41.53 13.34
#